data_bf688136680c62783676a6c4bb96d636
#
_entry.id   bf688136680c62783676a6c4bb96d636
#
_cell.length_a   1.000
_cell.length_b   1.000
_cell.length_c   1.000
_cell.angle_alpha   90.00
_cell.angle_beta   90.00
_cell.angle_gamma   90.00
#
_symmetry.space_group_name_H-M   'P 1'
#
loop_
_entity.id
_entity.type
_entity.pdbx_description
1 polymer ?
#
loop_
_entity_poly.entity_id
_entity_poly.type
_entity_poly.pdbx_seq_one_letter_code
_entity_poly.pdbx_strand_id
1 'polypeptide(L)'
;GYIIQFGPWSVYHSGDTVEYNEMEDTLAQWNLDVMFLPINGRKPERRVSGNMWGKESAWLAKRLSARSVIPHHYNMFEFNTENPSEFITEAEQINQPYHILENGERWCSNQLK
;
A
#
# COMPACT_ATOMS: atom_id res chain seq x y z
N GLY A 1 1.43 5.09 11.21
CA GLY A 1 0.66 5.58 10.04
C GLY A 1 -0.45 6.54 10.44
N TYR A 2 -1.13 7.04 9.45
CA TYR A 2 -2.15 8.06 9.65
C TYR A 2 -3.43 7.69 8.90
N ILE A 3 -4.56 7.89 9.56
CA ILE A 3 -5.87 7.96 8.90
C ILE A 3 -6.17 9.44 8.69
N ILE A 4 -6.43 9.80 7.46
CA ILE A 4 -6.73 11.18 7.07
C ILE A 4 -8.14 11.20 6.51
N GLN A 5 -9.01 11.97 7.13
CA GLN A 5 -10.37 12.15 6.64
C GLN A 5 -10.53 13.57 6.09
N PHE A 6 -10.99 13.67 4.86
CA PHE A 6 -11.29 14.95 4.25
C PHE A 6 -12.52 14.81 3.35
N GLY A 7 -13.54 15.60 3.66
CA GLY A 7 -14.84 15.45 3.01
C GLY A 7 -15.36 14.01 3.19
N PRO A 8 -15.83 13.36 2.12
CA PRO A 8 -16.34 12.00 2.19
C PRO A 8 -15.24 10.92 2.14
N TRP A 9 -13.97 11.32 2.07
CA TRP A 9 -12.86 10.38 1.80
C TRP A 9 -12.10 10.02 3.06
N SER A 10 -11.76 8.73 3.19
CA SER A 10 -10.88 8.21 4.23
C SER A 10 -9.64 7.60 3.58
N VAL A 11 -8.48 8.10 3.92
CA VAL A 11 -7.20 7.69 3.35
C VAL A 11 -6.29 7.21 4.47
N TYR A 12 -5.66 6.07 4.26
CA TYR A 12 -4.63 5.55 5.16
C TYR A 12 -3.26 5.66 4.50
N HIS A 13 -2.30 6.24 5.18
CA HIS A 13 -0.89 6.20 4.80
C HIS A 13 -0.12 5.47 5.90
N SER A 14 0.43 4.32 5.54
CA SER A 14 1.10 3.47 6.53
C SER A 14 2.44 4.02 7.01
N GLY A 15 3.10 4.84 6.20
CA GLY A 15 4.53 5.06 6.38
C GLY A 15 5.28 3.75 6.14
N ASP A 16 6.44 3.61 6.73
CA ASP A 16 7.24 2.40 6.65
C ASP A 16 6.75 1.39 7.69
N THR A 17 6.31 0.24 7.24
CA THR A 17 5.74 -0.77 8.15
C THR A 17 5.79 -2.16 7.56
N VAL A 18 5.84 -3.14 8.45
CA VAL A 18 5.46 -4.53 8.18
C VAL A 18 4.06 -4.76 8.73
N GLU A 19 3.42 -5.87 8.37
CA GLU A 19 2.19 -6.26 9.05
C GLU A 19 2.54 -6.61 10.51
N TYR A 20 1.74 -6.11 11.43
CA TYR A 20 1.87 -6.40 12.86
C TYR A 20 0.52 -6.90 13.40
N ASN A 21 0.58 -7.58 14.53
CA ASN A 21 -0.62 -8.03 15.20
C ASN A 21 -1.55 -6.84 15.45
N GLU A 22 -2.84 -7.04 15.27
CA GLU A 22 -3.86 -6.02 15.48
C GLU A 22 -3.95 -4.94 14.40
N MET A 23 -3.02 -4.91 13.43
CA MET A 23 -3.07 -3.90 12.35
C MET A 23 -4.40 -3.94 11.60
N GLU A 24 -4.77 -5.13 11.16
CA GLU A 24 -6.01 -5.31 10.41
C GLU A 24 -7.25 -4.96 11.24
N ASP A 25 -7.30 -5.42 12.50
CA ASP A 25 -8.43 -5.11 13.39
C ASP A 25 -8.54 -3.62 13.66
N THR A 26 -7.42 -2.95 13.85
CA THR A 26 -7.38 -1.50 14.06
C THR A 26 -7.89 -0.76 12.84
N LEU A 27 -7.41 -1.13 11.65
CA LEU A 27 -7.78 -0.47 10.41
C LEU A 27 -9.21 -0.82 9.96
N ALA A 28 -9.72 -1.98 10.35
CA ALA A 28 -11.08 -2.42 10.00
C ALA A 28 -12.18 -1.52 10.59
N GLN A 29 -11.86 -0.70 11.56
CA GLN A 29 -12.79 0.29 12.13
C GLN A 29 -13.10 1.41 11.11
N TRP A 30 -12.33 1.51 10.05
CA TRP A 30 -12.45 2.57 9.06
C TRP A 30 -12.87 1.98 7.71
N ASN A 31 -13.70 2.72 6.99
CA ASN A 31 -14.01 2.38 5.58
C ASN A 31 -13.01 3.13 4.70
N LEU A 32 -11.92 2.46 4.37
CA LEU A 32 -10.81 3.10 3.68
C LEU A 32 -11.07 3.20 2.18
N ASP A 33 -11.02 4.40 1.65
CA ASP A 33 -11.12 4.62 0.20
C ASP A 33 -9.79 4.34 -0.47
N VAL A 34 -8.70 4.87 0.09
CA VAL A 34 -7.36 4.70 -0.47
C VAL A 34 -6.39 4.29 0.64
N MET A 35 -5.56 3.30 0.34
CA MET A 35 -4.45 2.92 1.21
C MET A 35 -3.13 3.15 0.49
N PHE A 36 -2.23 3.90 1.12
CA PHE A 36 -0.84 4.02 0.69
C PHE A 36 0.00 3.04 1.49
N LEU A 37 0.55 2.04 0.83
CA LEU A 37 1.28 0.94 1.47
C LEU A 37 2.65 0.73 0.83
N PRO A 38 3.69 0.38 1.62
CA PRO A 38 5.01 0.12 1.09
C PRO A 38 5.07 -1.25 0.42
N ILE A 39 5.96 -1.41 -0.55
CA ILE A 39 6.12 -2.69 -1.26
C ILE A 39 7.58 -3.11 -1.44
N ASN A 40 8.52 -2.42 -0.81
CA ASN A 40 9.95 -2.74 -1.01
C ASN A 40 10.44 -3.96 -0.23
N GLY A 41 9.59 -4.54 0.62
CA GLY A 41 9.93 -5.75 1.34
C GLY A 41 11.06 -5.60 2.35
N ARG A 42 11.69 -6.72 2.65
CA ARG A 42 12.76 -6.79 3.67
C ARG A 42 13.75 -7.90 3.30
N LYS A 43 15.03 -7.53 3.32
CA LYS A 43 16.12 -8.48 3.08
C LYS A 43 17.23 -8.20 4.09
N PRO A 44 17.77 -9.23 4.77
CA PRO A 44 18.80 -9.02 5.79
C PRO A 44 20.05 -8.29 5.28
N GLU A 45 20.42 -8.53 4.02
CA GLU A 45 21.58 -7.91 3.38
C GLU A 45 21.46 -6.40 3.21
N ARG A 46 20.26 -5.86 3.27
CA ARG A 46 20.03 -4.41 3.21
C ARG A 46 20.38 -3.69 4.51
N ARG A 47 20.47 -4.40 5.64
CA ARG A 47 20.82 -3.88 6.96
C ARG A 47 19.94 -2.74 7.44
N VAL A 48 18.68 -2.72 7.03
CA VAL A 48 17.67 -1.76 7.49
C VAL A 48 16.43 -2.52 7.89
N SER A 49 15.62 -1.91 8.75
CA SER A 49 14.28 -2.42 9.03
C SER A 49 13.49 -2.45 7.74
N GLY A 50 12.82 -3.55 7.49
CA GLY A 50 12.10 -3.73 6.25
C GLY A 50 10.67 -3.26 6.32
N ASN A 51 10.00 -3.44 5.19
CA ASN A 51 8.59 -3.11 5.00
C ASN A 51 7.83 -4.34 4.49
N MET A 52 6.56 -4.17 4.19
CA MET A 52 5.77 -5.21 3.56
C MET A 52 6.28 -5.50 2.15
N TRP A 53 6.12 -6.76 1.74
CA TRP A 53 6.26 -7.13 0.34
C TRP A 53 5.02 -6.71 -0.44
N GLY A 54 5.16 -6.59 -1.75
CA GLY A 54 4.05 -6.24 -2.63
C GLY A 54 2.83 -7.13 -2.45
N LYS A 55 3.05 -8.43 -2.34
CA LYS A 55 2.00 -9.40 -2.07
C LYS A 55 1.26 -9.13 -0.76
N GLU A 56 2.01 -8.85 0.30
CA GLU A 56 1.42 -8.55 1.61
C GLU A 56 0.54 -7.30 1.57
N SER A 57 1.03 -6.26 0.91
CA SER A 57 0.28 -5.00 0.78
C SER A 57 -1.00 -5.17 -0.03
N ALA A 58 -0.96 -5.92 -1.13
CA ALA A 58 -2.14 -6.20 -1.94
C ALA A 58 -3.21 -6.94 -1.10
N TRP A 59 -2.80 -7.96 -0.35
CA TRP A 59 -3.73 -8.73 0.48
C TRP A 59 -4.30 -7.94 1.65
N LEU A 60 -3.48 -7.10 2.30
CA LEU A 60 -3.98 -6.25 3.38
C LEU A 60 -5.08 -5.32 2.89
N ALA A 61 -4.86 -4.65 1.76
CA ALA A 61 -5.88 -3.80 1.15
C ALA A 61 -7.15 -4.59 0.81
N LYS A 62 -6.98 -5.81 0.29
CA LYS A 62 -8.12 -6.67 -0.06
C LYS A 62 -8.93 -7.06 1.17
N ARG A 63 -8.27 -7.51 2.23
CA ARG A 63 -8.96 -7.91 3.47
C ARG A 63 -9.70 -6.74 4.11
N LEU A 64 -9.19 -5.53 3.95
CA LEU A 64 -9.82 -4.31 4.47
C LEU A 64 -10.82 -3.68 3.51
N SER A 65 -11.06 -4.31 2.36
CA SER A 65 -12.00 -3.83 1.34
C SER A 65 -11.70 -2.40 0.88
N ALA A 66 -10.43 -2.03 0.80
CA ALA A 66 -10.04 -0.71 0.31
C ALA A 66 -10.48 -0.54 -1.14
N ARG A 67 -11.00 0.63 -1.48
CA ARG A 67 -11.46 0.91 -2.85
C ARG A 67 -10.30 1.01 -3.82
N SER A 68 -9.13 1.47 -3.36
CA SER A 68 -7.90 1.43 -4.13
C SER A 68 -6.69 1.38 -3.21
N VAL A 69 -5.61 0.78 -3.68
CA VAL A 69 -4.32 0.82 -3.01
C VAL A 69 -3.29 1.45 -3.95
N ILE A 70 -2.51 2.36 -3.40
CA ILE A 70 -1.43 3.03 -4.12
C ILE A 70 -0.14 2.64 -3.43
N PRO A 71 0.72 1.84 -4.08
CA PRO A 71 1.97 1.44 -3.45
C PRO A 71 2.97 2.59 -3.42
N HIS A 72 3.83 2.58 -2.41
CA HIS A 72 4.97 3.50 -2.34
C HIS A 72 6.23 2.72 -2.01
N HIS A 73 7.37 3.40 -2.00
CA HIS A 73 8.65 2.83 -1.64
C HIS A 73 9.12 1.78 -2.66
N TYR A 74 9.04 2.10 -3.94
CA TYR A 74 9.56 1.26 -5.02
C TYR A 74 10.39 2.12 -6.00
N ASN A 75 11.35 1.48 -6.64
CA ASN A 75 12.22 2.12 -7.63
C ASN A 75 12.90 3.41 -7.12
N MET A 76 13.28 3.45 -5.83
CA MET A 76 13.85 4.65 -5.21
C MET A 76 15.35 4.55 -4.97
N PHE A 77 15.80 3.45 -4.39
CA PHE A 77 17.19 3.24 -4.01
C PHE A 77 17.74 1.98 -4.64
N GLU A 78 19.03 1.94 -4.92
CA GLU A 78 19.64 0.76 -5.54
C GLU A 78 19.57 -0.48 -4.64
N PHE A 79 19.80 -0.30 -3.34
CA PHE A 79 19.93 -1.43 -2.42
C PHE A 79 18.66 -1.73 -1.63
N ASN A 80 17.77 -0.79 -1.47
CA ASN A 80 16.56 -0.91 -0.64
C ASN A 80 15.32 -0.60 -1.47
N THR A 81 15.08 -1.42 -2.47
CA THR A 81 13.97 -1.21 -3.39
C THR A 81 13.51 -2.50 -4.03
N GLU A 82 12.32 -2.47 -4.53
CA GLU A 82 11.76 -3.46 -5.45
C GLU A 82 11.03 -2.73 -6.57
N ASN A 83 10.83 -3.42 -7.70
CA ASN A 83 9.89 -2.92 -8.70
C ASN A 83 8.46 -3.33 -8.33
N PRO A 84 7.44 -2.73 -8.93
CA PRO A 84 6.06 -3.01 -8.53
C PRO A 84 5.47 -4.31 -9.09
N SER A 85 6.23 -5.15 -9.78
CA SER A 85 5.70 -6.32 -10.50
C SER A 85 4.99 -7.33 -9.60
N GLU A 86 5.58 -7.67 -8.45
CA GLU A 86 4.96 -8.61 -7.51
C GLU A 86 3.62 -8.06 -7.00
N PHE A 87 3.60 -6.79 -6.64
CA PHE A 87 2.39 -6.13 -6.18
C PHE A 87 1.30 -6.15 -7.27
N ILE A 88 1.64 -5.77 -8.49
CA ILE A 88 0.69 -5.72 -9.61
C ILE A 88 0.10 -7.10 -9.88
N THR A 89 0.96 -8.11 -9.99
CA THR A 89 0.53 -9.48 -10.27
C THR A 89 -0.45 -9.97 -9.21
N GLU A 90 -0.13 -9.76 -7.94
CA GLU A 90 -0.98 -10.24 -6.85
C GLU A 90 -2.29 -9.44 -6.78
N ALA A 91 -2.23 -8.12 -6.90
CA ALA A 91 -3.42 -7.28 -6.88
C ALA A 91 -4.41 -7.67 -7.99
N GLU A 92 -3.90 -7.97 -9.19
CA GLU A 92 -4.74 -8.41 -10.29
C GLU A 92 -5.35 -9.79 -10.04
N GLN A 93 -4.58 -10.73 -9.51
CA GLN A 93 -5.08 -12.08 -9.22
C GLN A 93 -6.21 -12.07 -8.18
N ILE A 94 -6.13 -11.19 -7.20
CA ILE A 94 -7.15 -11.12 -6.14
C ILE A 94 -8.23 -10.07 -6.40
N ASN A 95 -8.19 -9.43 -7.54
CA ASN A 95 -9.13 -8.37 -7.92
C ASN A 95 -9.16 -7.20 -6.91
N GLN A 96 -7.98 -6.79 -6.44
CA GLN A 96 -7.84 -5.60 -5.62
C GLN A 96 -7.56 -4.40 -6.52
N PRO A 97 -8.43 -3.39 -6.55
CA PRO A 97 -8.17 -2.18 -7.32
C PRO A 97 -6.90 -1.47 -6.80
N TYR A 98 -6.09 -1.01 -7.73
CA TYR A 98 -4.83 -0.35 -7.40
C TYR A 98 -4.49 0.71 -8.46
N HIS A 99 -3.52 1.56 -8.14
CA HIS A 99 -2.96 2.50 -9.10
C HIS A 99 -1.46 2.67 -8.85
N ILE A 100 -0.67 2.54 -9.90
CA ILE A 100 0.78 2.76 -9.84
C ILE A 100 1.06 4.19 -10.29
N LEU A 101 1.57 5.00 -9.38
CA LEU A 101 1.89 6.40 -9.69
C LEU A 101 3.36 6.54 -10.08
N GLU A 102 3.62 7.32 -11.10
CA GLU A 102 4.95 7.83 -11.39
C GLU A 102 5.21 9.10 -10.57
N ASN A 103 6.48 9.44 -10.38
CA ASN A 103 6.83 10.64 -9.63
C ASN A 103 6.25 11.89 -10.32
N GLY A 104 5.50 12.66 -9.54
CA GLY A 104 4.84 13.86 -10.06
C GLY A 104 3.52 13.62 -10.77
N GLU A 105 3.10 12.37 -10.92
CA GLU A 105 1.81 12.06 -11.52
C GLU A 105 0.67 12.52 -10.63
N ARG A 106 -0.33 13.16 -11.22
CA ARG A 106 -1.55 13.56 -10.52
C ARG A 106 -2.57 12.44 -10.54
N TRP A 107 -3.19 12.17 -9.40
CA TRP A 107 -4.28 11.22 -9.27
C TRP A 107 -5.46 11.90 -8.57
N CYS A 108 -6.67 11.60 -8.99
CA CYS A 108 -7.88 12.23 -8.48
C CYS A 108 -8.90 11.20 -8.03
N SER A 109 -9.71 11.56 -7.04
CA SER A 109 -10.73 10.68 -6.44
C SER A 109 -11.82 10.22 -7.43
N ASN A 110 -12.00 10.93 -8.53
CA ASN A 110 -12.94 10.49 -9.58
C ASN A 110 -12.47 9.18 -10.25
N GLN A 111 -11.25 8.75 -10.02
CA GLN A 111 -10.71 7.47 -10.49
C GLN A 111 -11.05 6.30 -9.56
N LEU A 112 -11.64 6.58 -8.40
CA LEU A 112 -12.19 5.55 -7.51
C LEU A 112 -13.48 5.00 -8.08
N LYS A 113 -13.56 3.71 -8.14
CA LYS A 113 -14.73 3.01 -8.66
C LYS A 113 -15.47 2.23 -7.59
#